data_b817e30f0d6dde47e4a218385fa44648
#
_entry.id   b817e30f0d6dde47e4a218385fa44648
#
_cell.length_a   1.000
_cell.length_b   1.000
_cell.length_c   1.000
_cell.angle_alpha   90.00
_cell.angle_beta   90.00
_cell.angle_gamma   90.00
#
_symmetry.space_group_name_H-M   'P 1'
#
loop_
_entity.id
_entity.type
_entity.pdbx_description
1 polymer ?
#
loop_
_entity_poly.entity_id
_entity_poly.type
_entity_poly.pdbx_seq_one_letter_code
_entity_poly.pdbx_strand_id
1 'polypeptide(L)'
;ILFGNIMKKYWFLLLAALLGGATCIFAKDTLATWKAPAGVALNSDFTVKVRLQDGVWHTLSSYLIKVDEVRDTRHYVENASMAIFDFTGKVEVAVTYNLGEVQTAKVRPLSYDIPFQIDGNTVTFTLEHPRNLSVEVNGDIFHNLHLFTGSPERTIPDKDNPEVIYFGPGIHTVKNGELRVPSGKTVYLAGGAVLMGRVLIENVHDVKLLGRGIIDHSIKGGIRIANSRDVYVEGIVATQCATGGSENVTIRNVKSISYYGWGDGMNVFASNNVLFDGVFCRNSDDCTTVYGTRLGFEGGCRNITMQNSTLWADVAHPIFIGIHGNSKAPEVLEDLNYINIDI
;
A
#
# COMPACT_ATOMS: atom_id res chain seq x y z
N ILE A 1 54.36 33.25 37.54
CA ILE A 1 53.10 33.14 38.33
C ILE A 1 51.91 33.78 37.61
N LEU A 2 52.09 34.41 36.44
CA LEU A 2 51.00 35.10 35.72
C LEU A 2 50.31 34.25 34.62
N PHE A 3 50.78 33.06 34.28
CA PHE A 3 50.19 32.22 33.24
C PHE A 3 49.16 31.18 33.74
N GLY A 4 49.04 30.97 35.05
CA GLY A 4 48.22 29.94 35.67
C GLY A 4 46.72 30.33 35.84
N ASN A 5 46.39 31.62 35.82
CA ASN A 5 45.04 32.09 36.14
C ASN A 5 44.13 32.37 34.91
N ILE A 6 44.69 32.39 33.72
CA ILE A 6 43.91 32.64 32.51
C ILE A 6 43.27 31.34 31.98
N MET A 7 43.91 30.22 32.14
CA MET A 7 43.38 28.90 31.68
C MET A 7 42.19 28.39 32.51
N LYS A 8 42.09 28.73 33.79
CA LYS A 8 40.96 28.32 34.63
C LYS A 8 39.64 29.04 34.34
N LYS A 9 39.71 30.24 33.74
CA LYS A 9 38.53 31.04 33.45
C LYS A 9 37.81 30.62 32.16
N TYR A 10 38.51 29.98 31.23
CA TYR A 10 37.92 29.50 29.97
C TYR A 10 37.38 28.07 30.06
N TRP A 11 37.81 27.26 31.01
CA TRP A 11 37.27 25.94 31.25
C TRP A 11 35.85 25.95 31.86
N PHE A 12 35.53 26.98 32.65
CA PHE A 12 34.17 27.16 33.21
C PHE A 12 33.19 27.71 32.18
N LEU A 13 33.63 28.42 31.15
CA LEU A 13 32.76 28.89 30.08
C LEU A 13 32.49 27.82 28.99
N LEU A 14 33.37 26.86 28.82
CA LEU A 14 33.14 25.73 27.88
C LEU A 14 32.21 24.63 28.47
N LEU A 15 32.13 24.48 29.80
CA LEU A 15 31.26 23.50 30.44
C LEU A 15 29.82 24.02 30.58
N ALA A 16 29.59 25.33 30.55
CA ALA A 16 28.23 25.88 30.58
C ALA A 16 27.52 25.93 29.22
N ALA A 17 28.26 25.75 28.10
CA ALA A 17 27.72 25.71 26.75
C ALA A 17 27.25 24.31 26.32
N LEU A 18 27.58 23.25 27.08
CA LEU A 18 27.19 21.85 26.79
C LEU A 18 25.93 21.37 27.55
N LEU A 19 25.32 22.25 28.36
CA LEU A 19 24.04 21.99 29.03
C LEU A 19 22.87 22.74 28.37
N GLY A 20 23.03 23.16 27.11
CA GLY A 20 21.92 23.51 26.25
C GLY A 20 21.15 22.24 25.97
N GLY A 21 20.14 21.97 26.77
CA GLY A 21 19.28 20.80 26.64
C GLY A 21 18.78 20.68 25.20
N ALA A 22 19.18 19.65 24.51
CA ALA A 22 18.46 19.19 23.33
C ALA A 22 17.03 18.87 23.82
N THR A 23 16.14 19.85 23.72
CA THR A 23 14.70 19.55 23.78
C THR A 23 14.42 18.63 22.61
N CYS A 24 14.38 17.33 22.88
CA CYS A 24 13.77 16.39 21.95
C CYS A 24 12.33 16.86 21.76
N ILE A 25 12.09 17.59 20.69
CA ILE A 25 10.72 17.84 20.22
C ILE A 25 10.24 16.46 19.77
N PHE A 26 9.58 15.73 20.67
CA PHE A 26 8.83 14.55 20.27
C PHE A 26 7.77 15.04 19.29
N ALA A 27 7.85 14.56 18.05
CA ALA A 27 6.78 14.81 17.11
C ALA A 27 5.47 14.29 17.73
N LYS A 28 4.44 15.13 17.73
CA LYS A 28 3.14 14.77 18.30
C LYS A 28 2.60 13.58 17.52
N ASP A 29 2.11 12.56 18.22
CA ASP A 29 1.40 11.44 17.62
C ASP A 29 0.22 11.96 16.82
N THR A 30 0.02 11.37 15.65
CA THR A 30 -1.01 11.78 14.69
C THR A 30 -1.84 10.58 14.26
N LEU A 31 -3.12 10.84 13.99
CA LEU A 31 -4.06 9.86 13.43
C LEU A 31 -4.86 10.55 12.32
N ALA A 32 -4.79 10.00 11.12
CA ALA A 32 -5.58 10.44 9.98
C ALA A 32 -6.55 9.34 9.56
N THR A 33 -7.83 9.67 9.51
CA THR A 33 -8.91 8.77 9.11
C THR A 33 -9.77 9.44 8.06
N TRP A 34 -10.34 8.66 7.15
CA TRP A 34 -11.16 9.17 6.07
C TRP A 34 -12.50 8.44 6.02
N LYS A 35 -13.56 9.20 5.77
CA LYS A 35 -14.89 8.62 5.55
C LYS A 35 -15.03 8.14 4.12
N ALA A 36 -15.65 7.00 3.93
CA ALA A 36 -16.06 6.56 2.60
C ALA A 36 -17.09 7.54 2.03
N PRO A 37 -16.99 7.91 0.75
CA PRO A 37 -18.00 8.75 0.12
C PRO A 37 -19.34 8.02 -0.01
N ALA A 38 -20.42 8.78 -0.01
CA ALA A 38 -21.76 8.24 -0.21
C ALA A 38 -21.86 7.49 -1.56
N GLY A 39 -22.44 6.30 -1.55
CA GLY A 39 -22.61 5.47 -2.75
C GLY A 39 -21.52 4.42 -2.97
N VAL A 40 -20.42 4.43 -2.18
CA VAL A 40 -19.43 3.34 -2.18
C VAL A 40 -19.97 2.14 -1.41
N ALA A 41 -19.74 0.95 -1.91
CA ALA A 41 -20.12 -0.28 -1.23
C ALA A 41 -19.30 -0.47 0.06
N LEU A 42 -19.99 -0.67 1.16
CA LEU A 42 -19.41 -1.00 2.48
C LEU A 42 -19.76 -2.44 2.86
N ASN A 43 -18.91 -3.04 3.70
CA ASN A 43 -19.17 -4.33 4.32
C ASN A 43 -19.34 -4.15 5.83
N SER A 44 -20.44 -4.67 6.36
CA SER A 44 -20.80 -4.57 7.78
C SER A 44 -20.31 -5.72 8.64
N ASP A 45 -19.56 -6.69 8.08
CA ASP A 45 -19.08 -7.86 8.82
C ASP A 45 -18.15 -7.47 9.98
N PHE A 46 -17.46 -6.33 9.82
CA PHE A 46 -16.58 -5.79 10.84
C PHE A 46 -16.87 -4.32 11.14
N THR A 47 -16.81 -3.98 12.43
CA THR A 47 -16.71 -2.60 12.91
C THR A 47 -15.29 -2.36 13.40
N VAL A 48 -14.60 -1.42 12.78
CA VAL A 48 -13.21 -1.10 13.12
C VAL A 48 -13.15 0.25 13.82
N LYS A 49 -12.51 0.30 14.97
CA LYS A 49 -12.26 1.53 15.72
C LYS A 49 -10.77 1.67 16.01
N VAL A 50 -10.27 2.88 15.96
CA VAL A 50 -8.88 3.22 16.26
C VAL A 50 -8.79 4.44 17.17
N ARG A 51 -7.76 4.50 18.02
CA ARG A 51 -7.44 5.69 18.83
C ARG A 51 -5.94 5.79 19.09
N LEU A 52 -5.43 7.00 19.21
CA LEU A 52 -4.15 7.22 19.86
C LEU A 52 -4.26 6.90 21.35
N GLN A 53 -3.13 6.66 22.01
CA GLN A 53 -3.10 6.41 23.45
C GLN A 53 -3.88 7.52 24.19
N ASP A 54 -4.80 7.13 25.07
CA ASP A 54 -5.69 8.02 25.83
C ASP A 54 -6.57 8.95 24.97
N GLY A 55 -6.68 8.69 23.68
CA GLY A 55 -7.49 9.46 22.73
C GLY A 55 -8.93 8.98 22.60
N VAL A 56 -9.69 9.71 21.78
CA VAL A 56 -11.07 9.34 21.42
C VAL A 56 -11.07 8.25 20.36
N TRP A 57 -11.99 7.30 20.46
CA TRP A 57 -12.20 6.28 19.43
C TRP A 57 -12.79 6.87 18.15
N HIS A 58 -12.15 6.59 17.03
CA HIS A 58 -12.62 6.91 15.69
C HIS A 58 -13.08 5.64 14.99
N THR A 59 -14.33 5.60 14.54
CA THR A 59 -14.84 4.49 13.74
C THR A 59 -14.43 4.70 12.29
N LEU A 60 -13.78 3.68 11.70
CA LEU A 60 -13.36 3.69 10.30
C LEU A 60 -14.49 3.23 9.39
N SER A 61 -14.46 3.66 8.14
CA SER A 61 -15.27 3.06 7.09
C SER A 61 -14.71 1.68 6.72
N SER A 62 -15.59 0.67 6.71
CA SER A 62 -15.26 -0.68 6.26
C SER A 62 -15.74 -0.85 4.81
N TYR A 63 -14.84 -0.76 3.86
CA TYR A 63 -15.13 -0.91 2.43
C TYR A 63 -15.38 -2.38 2.09
N LEU A 64 -16.34 -2.64 1.22
CA LEU A 64 -16.50 -3.95 0.60
C LEU A 64 -15.40 -4.14 -0.44
N ILE A 65 -14.64 -5.21 -0.29
CA ILE A 65 -13.74 -5.71 -1.33
C ILE A 65 -14.14 -7.12 -1.71
N LYS A 66 -13.66 -7.58 -2.86
CA LYS A 66 -13.93 -8.91 -3.38
C LYS A 66 -12.64 -9.67 -3.54
N VAL A 67 -12.67 -10.95 -3.19
CA VAL A 67 -11.56 -11.90 -3.30
C VAL A 67 -12.03 -13.16 -4.02
N ASP A 68 -11.11 -13.99 -4.49
CA ASP A 68 -11.44 -15.20 -5.24
C ASP A 68 -11.17 -16.43 -4.37
N GLU A 69 -12.16 -17.30 -4.25
CA GLU A 69 -12.03 -18.61 -3.61
C GLU A 69 -12.19 -19.71 -4.64
N VAL A 70 -11.28 -20.68 -4.65
CA VAL A 70 -11.41 -21.88 -5.49
C VAL A 70 -11.89 -23.04 -4.64
N ARG A 71 -13.08 -23.58 -4.99
CA ARG A 71 -13.63 -24.80 -4.41
C ARG A 71 -13.88 -25.82 -5.54
N ASP A 72 -13.35 -27.00 -5.43
CA ASP A 72 -13.57 -28.06 -6.44
C ASP A 72 -13.33 -27.58 -7.88
N THR A 73 -12.25 -26.84 -8.12
CA THR A 73 -11.87 -26.26 -9.42
C THR A 73 -12.79 -25.14 -9.94
N ARG A 74 -13.73 -24.65 -9.14
CA ARG A 74 -14.63 -23.54 -9.48
C ARG A 74 -14.27 -22.30 -8.68
N HIS A 75 -14.39 -21.17 -9.36
CA HIS A 75 -14.16 -19.85 -8.76
C HIS A 75 -15.43 -19.29 -8.12
N TYR A 76 -15.31 -18.80 -6.93
CA TYR A 76 -16.35 -18.09 -6.17
C TYR A 76 -15.82 -16.75 -5.73
N VAL A 77 -16.60 -15.72 -5.98
CA VAL A 77 -16.27 -14.36 -5.55
C VAL A 77 -16.83 -14.16 -4.15
N GLU A 78 -15.94 -13.99 -3.20
CA GLU A 78 -16.30 -13.77 -1.80
C GLU A 78 -16.11 -12.30 -1.39
N ASN A 79 -16.84 -11.87 -0.37
CA ASN A 79 -16.84 -10.51 0.12
C ASN A 79 -15.94 -10.41 1.35
N ALA A 80 -14.91 -9.61 1.28
CA ALA A 80 -14.07 -9.26 2.42
C ALA A 80 -14.21 -7.77 2.78
N SER A 81 -13.62 -7.38 3.88
CA SER A 81 -13.64 -6.01 4.40
C SER A 81 -12.29 -5.34 4.26
N MET A 82 -12.28 -4.03 4.08
CA MET A 82 -11.06 -3.22 4.07
C MET A 82 -11.26 -1.91 4.84
N ALA A 83 -10.32 -1.58 5.74
CA ALA A 83 -10.28 -0.29 6.41
C ALA A 83 -8.89 0.35 6.26
N ILE A 84 -8.83 1.68 6.19
CA ILE A 84 -7.60 2.43 5.91
C ILE A 84 -7.47 3.59 6.89
N PHE A 85 -6.27 3.78 7.44
CA PHE A 85 -5.91 4.97 8.23
C PHE A 85 -4.39 5.17 8.25
N ASP A 86 -3.93 6.37 8.54
CA ASP A 86 -2.52 6.68 8.74
C ASP A 86 -2.27 7.15 10.18
N PHE A 87 -1.08 6.87 10.71
CA PHE A 87 -0.72 7.29 12.05
C PHE A 87 0.80 7.43 12.26
N THR A 88 1.15 8.17 13.31
CA THR A 88 2.47 8.12 13.95
C THR A 88 2.29 7.86 15.44
N GLY A 89 3.32 7.32 16.08
CA GLY A 89 3.28 6.94 17.49
C GLY A 89 2.57 5.60 17.70
N LYS A 90 1.79 5.53 18.76
CA LYS A 90 1.12 4.30 19.17
C LYS A 90 -0.39 4.39 19.00
N VAL A 91 -0.99 3.43 18.30
CA VAL A 91 -2.43 3.38 18.06
C VAL A 91 -3.02 2.07 18.58
N GLU A 92 -4.14 2.17 19.29
CA GLU A 92 -4.97 1.03 19.65
C GLU A 92 -6.01 0.77 18.56
N VAL A 93 -6.20 -0.50 18.23
CA VAL A 93 -7.17 -0.99 17.25
C VAL A 93 -8.14 -1.92 17.92
N ALA A 94 -9.42 -1.73 17.68
CA ALA A 94 -10.50 -2.63 18.09
C ALA A 94 -11.28 -3.06 16.84
N VAL A 95 -11.30 -4.35 16.58
CA VAL A 95 -12.00 -5.00 15.47
C VAL A 95 -13.13 -5.84 16.04
N THR A 96 -14.36 -5.38 15.87
CA THR A 96 -15.56 -6.10 16.29
C THR A 96 -16.11 -6.89 15.12
N TYR A 97 -16.24 -8.20 15.27
CA TYR A 97 -16.89 -9.10 14.31
C TYR A 97 -18.41 -9.08 14.55
N ASN A 98 -19.17 -8.62 13.57
CA ASN A 98 -20.61 -8.36 13.75
C ASN A 98 -21.49 -9.59 13.46
N LEU A 99 -20.90 -10.70 13.00
CA LEU A 99 -21.65 -11.90 12.62
C LEU A 99 -21.71 -12.98 13.72
N GLY A 100 -21.07 -12.73 14.88
CA GLY A 100 -21.09 -13.68 16.00
C GLY A 100 -19.92 -13.52 16.96
N GLU A 101 -19.70 -14.55 17.76
CA GLU A 101 -18.58 -14.60 18.71
C GLU A 101 -17.24 -14.89 18.00
N VAL A 102 -16.17 -14.34 18.54
CA VAL A 102 -14.80 -14.64 18.12
C VAL A 102 -14.25 -15.75 19.01
N GLN A 103 -14.18 -16.96 18.49
CA GLN A 103 -13.56 -18.10 19.19
C GLN A 103 -12.04 -18.12 18.97
N THR A 104 -11.59 -17.76 17.78
CA THR A 104 -10.18 -17.67 17.42
C THR A 104 -9.95 -16.47 16.52
N ALA A 105 -8.74 -15.88 16.60
CA ALA A 105 -8.32 -14.82 15.70
C ALA A 105 -6.87 -15.00 15.26
N LYS A 106 -6.52 -14.43 14.11
CA LYS A 106 -5.13 -14.24 13.68
C LYS A 106 -4.97 -12.83 13.13
N VAL A 107 -3.89 -12.17 13.51
CA VAL A 107 -3.44 -10.91 12.93
C VAL A 107 -2.24 -11.23 12.05
N ARG A 108 -2.40 -11.11 10.73
CA ARG A 108 -1.36 -11.45 9.75
C ARG A 108 -0.72 -10.21 9.14
N PRO A 109 0.54 -10.31 8.67
CA PRO A 109 1.45 -11.48 8.70
C PRO A 109 1.81 -11.92 10.12
N LEU A 110 1.92 -13.24 10.33
CA LEU A 110 2.29 -13.79 11.64
C LEU A 110 3.74 -13.42 12.04
N SER A 111 4.59 -13.12 11.09
CA SER A 111 5.96 -12.63 11.28
C SER A 111 6.04 -11.32 12.08
N TYR A 112 4.96 -10.54 12.13
CA TYR A 112 4.91 -9.29 12.91
C TYR A 112 4.69 -9.53 14.41
N ASP A 113 4.30 -10.74 14.80
CA ASP A 113 4.08 -11.16 16.20
C ASP A 113 3.27 -10.13 17.02
N ILE A 114 2.17 -9.65 16.43
CA ILE A 114 1.32 -8.65 17.06
C ILE A 114 0.46 -9.30 18.14
N PRO A 115 0.69 -8.97 19.43
CA PRO A 115 -0.14 -9.50 20.52
C PRO A 115 -1.53 -8.90 20.44
N PHE A 116 -2.55 -9.73 20.65
CA PHE A 116 -3.95 -9.31 20.65
C PHE A 116 -4.73 -9.97 21.79
N GLN A 117 -5.88 -9.41 22.12
CA GLN A 117 -6.84 -9.95 23.07
C GLN A 117 -8.20 -10.12 22.40
N ILE A 118 -8.95 -11.13 22.83
CA ILE A 118 -10.32 -11.38 22.40
C ILE A 118 -11.24 -11.14 23.60
N ASP A 119 -12.24 -10.28 23.44
CA ASP A 119 -13.31 -10.04 24.40
C ASP A 119 -14.65 -10.12 23.68
N GLY A 120 -15.37 -11.21 23.89
CA GLY A 120 -16.61 -11.52 23.20
C GLY A 120 -16.42 -11.60 21.68
N ASN A 121 -16.93 -10.62 20.97
CA ASN A 121 -16.81 -10.53 19.51
C ASN A 121 -15.77 -9.50 19.05
N THR A 122 -14.91 -9.02 19.92
CA THR A 122 -13.94 -7.95 19.61
C THR A 122 -12.51 -8.42 19.80
N VAL A 123 -11.68 -8.20 18.78
CA VAL A 123 -10.22 -8.40 18.79
C VAL A 123 -9.56 -7.04 18.97
N THR A 124 -8.72 -6.90 20.00
CA THR A 124 -7.98 -5.66 20.28
C THR A 124 -6.48 -5.88 20.23
N PHE A 125 -5.77 -4.96 19.63
CA PHE A 125 -4.30 -4.94 19.55
C PHE A 125 -3.77 -3.53 19.41
N THR A 126 -2.46 -3.41 19.52
CA THR A 126 -1.75 -2.12 19.40
C THR A 126 -0.75 -2.16 18.27
N LEU A 127 -0.65 -1.08 17.53
CA LEU A 127 0.37 -0.86 16.51
C LEU A 127 1.30 0.27 16.92
N GLU A 128 2.60 0.04 16.82
CA GLU A 128 3.64 1.05 17.05
C GLU A 128 4.26 1.57 15.74
N HIS A 129 3.99 0.86 14.64
CA HIS A 129 4.43 1.21 13.29
C HIS A 129 3.33 0.89 12.28
N PRO A 130 3.21 1.68 11.21
CA PRO A 130 2.33 1.35 10.09
C PRO A 130 2.60 -0.05 9.52
N ARG A 131 1.51 -0.80 9.28
CA ARG A 131 1.52 -2.17 8.78
C ARG A 131 0.35 -2.41 7.83
N ASN A 132 0.52 -3.26 6.84
CA ASN A 132 -0.57 -3.83 6.07
C ASN A 132 -0.93 -5.17 6.69
N LEU A 133 -2.15 -5.29 7.22
CA LEU A 133 -2.57 -6.43 8.04
C LEU A 133 -3.82 -7.10 7.46
N SER A 134 -4.03 -8.36 7.86
CA SER A 134 -5.30 -9.06 7.71
C SER A 134 -5.71 -9.63 9.07
N VAL A 135 -6.96 -9.42 9.47
CA VAL A 135 -7.54 -9.98 10.69
C VAL A 135 -8.50 -11.08 10.28
N GLU A 136 -8.15 -12.31 10.63
CA GLU A 136 -8.96 -13.50 10.43
C GLU A 136 -9.72 -13.83 11.71
N VAL A 137 -10.96 -14.20 11.58
CA VAL A 137 -11.83 -14.64 12.69
C VAL A 137 -12.34 -16.04 12.41
N ASN A 138 -12.26 -16.92 13.41
CA ASN A 138 -12.78 -18.30 13.38
C ASN A 138 -12.24 -19.13 12.21
N GLY A 139 -11.04 -18.82 11.72
CA GLY A 139 -10.40 -19.53 10.62
C GLY A 139 -10.88 -19.17 9.23
N ASP A 140 -11.79 -18.20 9.09
CA ASP A 140 -12.25 -17.72 7.79
C ASP A 140 -11.24 -16.76 7.16
N ILE A 141 -10.66 -17.16 6.03
CA ILE A 141 -9.65 -16.39 5.30
C ILE A 141 -10.24 -15.57 4.16
N PHE A 142 -11.49 -15.82 3.77
CA PHE A 142 -12.14 -15.12 2.66
C PHE A 142 -13.05 -13.98 3.13
N HIS A 143 -13.76 -14.15 4.24
CA HIS A 143 -14.58 -13.09 4.85
C HIS A 143 -13.82 -12.40 5.98
N ASN A 144 -12.59 -12.00 5.72
CA ASN A 144 -11.70 -11.37 6.69
C ASN A 144 -11.65 -9.84 6.53
N LEU A 145 -10.94 -9.19 7.44
CA LEU A 145 -10.67 -7.76 7.39
C LEU A 145 -9.23 -7.49 6.96
N HIS A 146 -9.04 -6.72 5.89
CA HIS A 146 -7.75 -6.10 5.57
C HIS A 146 -7.69 -4.72 6.22
N LEU A 147 -6.65 -4.50 7.02
CA LEU A 147 -6.39 -3.23 7.70
C LEU A 147 -5.11 -2.62 7.17
N PHE A 148 -5.23 -1.57 6.38
CA PHE A 148 -4.11 -0.91 5.75
C PHE A 148 -3.76 0.38 6.47
N THR A 149 -2.48 0.51 6.83
CA THR A 149 -2.00 1.69 7.52
C THR A 149 -0.78 2.27 6.81
N GLY A 150 -0.60 3.56 6.98
CA GLY A 150 0.55 4.30 6.45
C GLY A 150 1.07 5.33 7.43
N SER A 151 2.24 5.86 7.15
CA SER A 151 2.67 7.11 7.76
C SER A 151 1.87 8.26 7.15
N PRO A 152 1.49 9.28 7.92
CA PRO A 152 0.85 10.46 7.37
C PRO A 152 1.63 11.05 6.22
N GLU A 153 0.92 11.53 5.21
CA GLU A 153 1.52 12.13 4.04
C GLU A 153 2.36 13.34 4.43
N ARG A 154 3.61 13.35 4.02
CA ARG A 154 4.54 14.45 4.34
C ARG A 154 4.16 15.75 3.65
N THR A 155 3.62 15.65 2.46
CA THR A 155 3.21 16.79 1.64
C THR A 155 2.00 16.41 0.82
N ILE A 156 0.91 17.12 1.01
CA ILE A 156 -0.26 17.05 0.14
C ILE A 156 -0.04 18.06 -0.98
N PRO A 157 -0.11 17.66 -2.27
CA PRO A 157 0.06 18.60 -3.37
C PRO A 157 -1.00 19.71 -3.35
N ASP A 158 -0.58 20.91 -3.74
CA ASP A 158 -1.52 22.02 -3.88
C ASP A 158 -2.50 21.73 -5.02
N LYS A 159 -3.79 21.73 -4.70
CA LYS A 159 -4.89 21.46 -5.65
C LYS A 159 -5.00 22.51 -6.76
N ASP A 160 -4.50 23.70 -6.53
CA ASP A 160 -4.54 24.82 -7.47
C ASP A 160 -3.28 24.89 -8.36
N ASN A 161 -2.29 24.03 -8.12
CA ASN A 161 -1.12 23.89 -8.98
C ASN A 161 -1.51 23.24 -10.32
N PRO A 162 -1.26 23.88 -11.47
CA PRO A 162 -1.62 23.35 -12.79
C PRO A 162 -0.93 22.02 -13.14
N GLU A 163 0.17 21.68 -12.45
CA GLU A 163 0.85 20.38 -12.62
C GLU A 163 0.19 19.25 -11.81
N VAL A 164 -0.87 19.53 -11.04
CA VAL A 164 -1.57 18.57 -10.20
C VAL A 164 -2.97 18.27 -10.75
N ILE A 165 -3.25 17.00 -10.95
CA ILE A 165 -4.60 16.47 -11.21
C ILE A 165 -5.13 15.99 -9.85
N TYR A 166 -5.96 16.80 -9.20
CA TYR A 166 -6.39 16.60 -7.82
C TYR A 166 -7.81 16.03 -7.74
N PHE A 167 -7.94 14.89 -7.08
CA PHE A 167 -9.21 14.26 -6.74
C PHE A 167 -9.41 14.33 -5.22
N GLY A 168 -10.32 15.22 -4.76
CA GLY A 168 -10.71 15.33 -3.35
C GLY A 168 -11.57 14.14 -2.90
N PRO A 169 -11.97 14.09 -1.60
CA PRO A 169 -12.90 13.07 -1.12
C PRO A 169 -14.18 13.05 -1.94
N GLY A 170 -14.65 11.86 -2.35
CA GLY A 170 -15.82 11.70 -3.21
C GLY A 170 -15.63 10.63 -4.28
N ILE A 171 -16.69 10.35 -5.05
CA ILE A 171 -16.64 9.46 -6.21
C ILE A 171 -16.37 10.29 -7.46
N HIS A 172 -15.36 9.90 -8.20
CA HIS A 172 -14.91 10.57 -9.42
C HIS A 172 -14.97 9.61 -10.61
N THR A 173 -15.61 10.05 -11.68
CA THR A 173 -15.63 9.32 -12.95
C THR A 173 -14.72 10.00 -13.95
N VAL A 174 -14.04 9.20 -14.77
CA VAL A 174 -13.17 9.69 -15.84
C VAL A 174 -13.72 9.29 -17.20
N LYS A 175 -13.39 10.07 -18.21
CA LYS A 175 -13.86 9.83 -19.58
C LYS A 175 -13.48 8.42 -20.05
N ASN A 176 -14.44 7.68 -20.53
CA ASN A 176 -14.29 6.30 -21.00
C ASN A 176 -13.68 5.33 -19.95
N GLY A 177 -13.74 5.67 -18.65
CA GLY A 177 -13.13 4.88 -17.60
C GLY A 177 -11.59 4.91 -17.59
N GLU A 178 -10.94 5.88 -18.24
CA GLU A 178 -9.49 5.97 -18.34
C GLU A 178 -8.97 7.36 -18.00
N LEU A 179 -8.07 7.43 -17.04
CA LEU A 179 -7.26 8.62 -16.76
C LEU A 179 -5.88 8.45 -17.41
N ARG A 180 -5.66 9.14 -18.54
CA ARG A 180 -4.33 9.18 -19.17
C ARG A 180 -3.53 10.33 -18.57
N VAL A 181 -2.39 10.01 -17.99
CA VAL A 181 -1.57 10.99 -17.25
C VAL A 181 -0.48 11.52 -18.18
N PRO A 182 -0.40 12.84 -18.44
CA PRO A 182 0.69 13.44 -19.21
C PRO A 182 2.00 13.46 -18.44
N SER A 183 3.12 13.60 -19.16
CA SER A 183 4.45 13.82 -18.56
C SER A 183 4.47 15.04 -17.63
N GLY A 184 5.25 14.96 -16.56
CA GLY A 184 5.45 16.03 -15.59
C GLY A 184 4.30 16.21 -14.60
N LYS A 185 3.22 15.44 -14.69
CA LYS A 185 2.02 15.60 -13.83
C LYS A 185 2.09 14.76 -12.56
N THR A 186 1.53 15.33 -11.50
CA THR A 186 1.18 14.62 -10.28
C THR A 186 -0.32 14.38 -10.25
N VAL A 187 -0.73 13.14 -10.19
CA VAL A 187 -2.12 12.75 -9.86
C VAL A 187 -2.19 12.52 -8.36
N TYR A 188 -3.15 13.15 -7.70
CA TYR A 188 -3.37 12.99 -6.28
C TYR A 188 -4.80 12.56 -5.99
N LEU A 189 -4.94 11.39 -5.35
CA LEU A 189 -6.22 10.90 -4.85
C LEU A 189 -6.23 11.02 -3.33
N ALA A 190 -6.96 12.00 -2.82
CA ALA A 190 -7.07 12.23 -1.37
C ALA A 190 -7.68 11.01 -0.64
N GLY A 191 -7.43 10.88 0.64
CA GLY A 191 -8.14 9.89 1.46
C GLY A 191 -9.65 10.11 1.37
N GLY A 192 -10.41 9.04 1.11
CA GLY A 192 -11.85 9.12 0.82
C GLY A 192 -12.20 9.45 -0.63
N ALA A 193 -11.21 9.61 -1.53
CA ALA A 193 -11.47 9.67 -2.97
C ALA A 193 -11.58 8.25 -3.55
N VAL A 194 -12.56 8.05 -4.44
CA VAL A 194 -12.73 6.81 -5.22
C VAL A 194 -12.79 7.18 -6.70
N LEU A 195 -11.82 6.72 -7.47
CA LEU A 195 -11.75 6.93 -8.91
C LEU A 195 -12.39 5.73 -9.62
N MET A 196 -13.50 5.98 -10.30
CA MET A 196 -14.21 5.00 -11.14
C MET A 196 -13.53 4.91 -12.50
N GLY A 197 -12.55 4.01 -12.61
CA GLY A 197 -11.78 3.86 -13.84
C GLY A 197 -10.39 3.26 -13.58
N ARG A 198 -9.51 3.37 -14.56
CA ARG A 198 -8.10 2.97 -14.48
C ARG A 198 -7.16 4.14 -14.79
N VAL A 199 -5.95 4.08 -14.28
CA VAL A 199 -4.91 5.09 -14.50
C VAL A 199 -3.88 4.56 -15.48
N LEU A 200 -3.65 5.29 -16.56
CA LEU A 200 -2.73 4.95 -17.64
C LEU A 200 -1.57 5.95 -17.67
N ILE A 201 -0.39 5.47 -17.34
CA ILE A 201 0.90 6.19 -17.40
C ILE A 201 1.66 5.58 -18.59
N GLU A 202 1.41 6.08 -19.79
CA GLU A 202 1.86 5.44 -21.02
C GLU A 202 2.62 6.41 -21.92
N ASN A 203 3.85 6.05 -22.32
CA ASN A 203 4.74 6.85 -23.17
C ASN A 203 5.06 8.23 -22.57
N VAL A 204 5.28 8.30 -21.27
CA VAL A 204 5.46 9.54 -20.50
C VAL A 204 6.66 9.45 -19.55
N HIS A 205 6.99 10.56 -18.92
CA HIS A 205 8.07 10.64 -17.94
C HIS A 205 7.76 11.65 -16.83
N ASP A 206 8.47 11.53 -15.68
CA ASP A 206 8.34 12.42 -14.54
C ASP A 206 6.89 12.48 -14.01
N VAL A 207 6.28 11.31 -13.77
CA VAL A 207 4.90 11.21 -13.32
C VAL A 207 4.84 10.72 -11.89
N LYS A 208 3.96 11.33 -11.08
CA LYS A 208 3.63 10.85 -9.73
C LYS A 208 2.15 10.53 -9.61
N LEU A 209 1.83 9.41 -8.96
CA LEU A 209 0.47 9.04 -8.55
C LEU A 209 0.48 8.83 -7.04
N LEU A 210 -0.13 9.74 -6.29
CA LEU A 210 0.00 9.83 -4.84
C LEU A 210 -1.36 9.83 -4.15
N GLY A 211 -1.37 9.55 -2.85
CA GLY A 211 -2.50 9.76 -1.97
C GLY A 211 -2.92 8.53 -1.18
N ARG A 212 -4.18 8.55 -0.71
CA ARG A 212 -4.80 7.48 0.07
C ARG A 212 -6.16 7.08 -0.49
N GLY A 213 -6.38 7.41 -1.77
CA GLY A 213 -7.60 7.07 -2.48
C GLY A 213 -7.62 5.64 -3.01
N ILE A 214 -8.76 5.29 -3.57
CA ILE A 214 -9.05 3.99 -4.15
C ILE A 214 -9.31 4.17 -5.65
N ILE A 215 -8.62 3.40 -6.49
CA ILE A 215 -9.02 3.18 -7.88
C ILE A 215 -9.97 1.99 -7.86
N ASP A 216 -11.17 2.17 -8.37
CA ASP A 216 -12.24 1.19 -8.26
C ASP A 216 -11.77 -0.21 -8.67
N HIS A 217 -11.77 -1.10 -7.71
CA HIS A 217 -11.29 -2.47 -7.85
C HIS A 217 -12.19 -3.35 -8.74
N SER A 218 -13.38 -2.87 -9.13
CA SER A 218 -14.21 -3.52 -10.14
C SER A 218 -13.71 -3.29 -11.57
N ILE A 219 -12.83 -2.32 -11.78
CA ILE A 219 -12.26 -2.00 -13.09
C ILE A 219 -10.95 -2.78 -13.28
N LYS A 220 -10.95 -3.67 -14.25
CA LYS A 220 -9.80 -4.48 -14.58
C LYS A 220 -8.59 -3.62 -15.02
N GLY A 221 -7.40 -3.96 -14.52
CA GLY A 221 -6.14 -3.35 -14.93
C GLY A 221 -5.75 -2.08 -14.16
N GLY A 222 -6.48 -1.65 -13.14
CA GLY A 222 -6.17 -0.61 -12.14
C GLY A 222 -5.18 0.49 -12.54
N ILE A 223 -3.89 0.27 -12.33
CA ILE A 223 -2.78 1.15 -12.74
C ILE A 223 -1.95 0.42 -13.80
N ARG A 224 -1.68 1.08 -14.91
CA ARG A 224 -0.76 0.58 -15.94
C ARG A 224 0.33 1.61 -16.22
N ILE A 225 1.59 1.18 -16.08
CA ILE A 225 2.79 1.94 -16.43
C ILE A 225 3.39 1.26 -17.65
N ALA A 226 3.49 1.97 -18.78
CA ALA A 226 3.93 1.40 -20.05
C ALA A 226 4.83 2.35 -20.84
N ASN A 227 5.99 1.85 -21.28
CA ASN A 227 6.96 2.63 -22.07
C ASN A 227 7.26 4.00 -21.45
N SER A 228 7.41 4.03 -20.14
CA SER A 228 7.51 5.27 -19.34
C SER A 228 8.75 5.22 -18.44
N ARG A 229 9.20 6.39 -17.97
CA ARG A 229 10.34 6.47 -17.06
C ARG A 229 10.12 7.51 -15.96
N ASP A 230 10.87 7.34 -14.86
CA ASP A 230 10.83 8.26 -13.73
C ASP A 230 9.41 8.39 -13.17
N VAL A 231 8.82 7.21 -12.81
CA VAL A 231 7.44 7.12 -12.32
C VAL A 231 7.44 6.75 -10.84
N TYR A 232 6.66 7.47 -10.04
CA TYR A 232 6.50 7.22 -8.62
C TYR A 232 5.01 7.05 -8.25
N VAL A 233 4.67 5.92 -7.64
CA VAL A 233 3.30 5.61 -7.18
C VAL A 233 3.33 5.32 -5.68
N GLU A 234 2.45 5.98 -4.90
CA GLU A 234 2.41 5.76 -3.45
C GLU A 234 0.99 5.79 -2.86
N GLY A 235 0.71 4.80 -2.00
CA GLY A 235 -0.39 4.82 -1.04
C GLY A 235 -1.75 4.36 -1.57
N ILE A 236 -1.88 4.16 -2.86
CA ILE A 236 -3.13 3.87 -3.56
C ILE A 236 -3.59 2.42 -3.36
N VAL A 237 -4.90 2.21 -3.32
CA VAL A 237 -5.53 0.89 -3.46
C VAL A 237 -6.03 0.74 -4.90
N ALA A 238 -5.68 -0.36 -5.56
CA ALA A 238 -6.09 -0.65 -6.94
C ALA A 238 -6.23 -2.17 -7.17
N THR A 239 -6.68 -2.58 -8.35
CA THR A 239 -6.73 -4.01 -8.71
C THR A 239 -5.37 -4.54 -9.12
N GLN A 240 -4.63 -3.77 -9.90
CA GLN A 240 -3.30 -4.10 -10.44
C GLN A 240 -2.42 -2.87 -10.50
N CYS A 241 -1.10 -3.08 -10.50
CA CYS A 241 -0.13 -2.05 -10.83
C CYS A 241 0.97 -2.67 -11.70
N ALA A 242 0.70 -2.79 -13.00
CA ALA A 242 1.59 -3.45 -13.96
C ALA A 242 2.56 -2.46 -14.60
N THR A 243 3.83 -2.87 -14.74
CA THR A 243 4.92 -2.09 -15.33
C THR A 243 5.48 -2.84 -16.55
N GLY A 244 5.49 -2.21 -17.72
CA GLY A 244 6.02 -2.80 -18.93
C GLY A 244 6.82 -1.83 -19.78
N GLY A 245 7.97 -2.27 -20.34
CA GLY A 245 8.84 -1.47 -21.20
C GLY A 245 9.33 -0.17 -20.56
N SER A 246 9.47 -0.14 -19.22
CA SER A 246 9.64 1.08 -18.43
C SER A 246 10.94 1.07 -17.63
N GLU A 247 11.34 2.24 -17.16
CA GLU A 247 12.59 2.42 -16.41
C GLU A 247 12.42 3.41 -15.25
N ASN A 248 13.15 3.17 -14.14
CA ASN A 248 13.13 4.01 -12.93
C ASN A 248 11.71 4.15 -12.37
N VAL A 249 11.09 3.05 -12.04
CA VAL A 249 9.73 3.01 -11.47
C VAL A 249 9.80 2.65 -9.99
N THR A 250 9.18 3.46 -9.15
CA THR A 250 9.03 3.18 -7.72
C THR A 250 7.55 3.07 -7.36
N ILE A 251 7.17 1.97 -6.73
CA ILE A 251 5.82 1.67 -6.27
C ILE A 251 5.89 1.39 -4.77
N ARG A 252 5.34 2.30 -3.96
CA ARG A 252 5.44 2.24 -2.50
C ARG A 252 4.07 2.18 -1.84
N ASN A 253 3.90 1.28 -0.86
CA ASN A 253 2.68 1.16 -0.06
C ASN A 253 1.38 1.10 -0.90
N VAL A 254 1.45 0.53 -2.10
CA VAL A 254 0.30 0.27 -2.97
C VAL A 254 -0.32 -1.07 -2.59
N LYS A 255 -1.66 -1.12 -2.58
CA LYS A 255 -2.41 -2.35 -2.31
C LYS A 255 -3.09 -2.79 -3.59
N SER A 256 -2.82 -4.04 -3.98
CA SER A 256 -3.42 -4.68 -5.15
C SER A 256 -4.38 -5.77 -4.70
N ILE A 257 -5.67 -5.62 -5.06
CA ILE A 257 -6.71 -6.59 -4.67
C ILE A 257 -7.55 -6.89 -5.90
N SER A 258 -7.60 -8.17 -6.29
CA SER A 258 -8.36 -8.63 -7.46
C SER A 258 -9.13 -9.92 -7.17
N TYR A 259 -10.18 -10.16 -7.94
CA TYR A 259 -11.12 -11.28 -7.76
C TYR A 259 -11.61 -11.89 -9.08
N TYR A 260 -10.95 -11.64 -10.17
CA TYR A 260 -11.35 -12.08 -11.51
C TYR A 260 -10.18 -12.79 -12.22
N GLY A 261 -10.47 -13.64 -13.20
CA GLY A 261 -9.44 -14.31 -14.00
C GLY A 261 -8.45 -13.33 -14.64
N TRP A 262 -7.15 -13.68 -14.63
CA TRP A 262 -6.02 -12.81 -15.00
C TRP A 262 -5.95 -11.56 -14.14
N GLY A 263 -6.25 -11.72 -12.86
CA GLY A 263 -6.22 -10.65 -11.85
C GLY A 263 -4.87 -10.55 -11.15
N ASP A 264 -3.78 -10.47 -11.91
CA ASP A 264 -2.42 -10.33 -11.40
C ASP A 264 -2.24 -9.01 -10.62
N GLY A 265 -1.20 -8.92 -9.82
CA GLY A 265 -0.89 -7.75 -8.99
C GLY A 265 0.17 -6.83 -9.58
N MET A 266 1.41 -7.04 -9.13
CA MET A 266 2.58 -6.20 -9.42
C MET A 266 3.44 -6.85 -10.52
N ASN A 267 3.03 -6.71 -11.77
CA ASN A 267 3.74 -7.33 -12.89
C ASN A 267 4.85 -6.44 -13.44
N VAL A 268 5.94 -7.08 -13.90
CA VAL A 268 7.06 -6.42 -14.57
C VAL A 268 7.34 -7.14 -15.89
N PHE A 269 7.32 -6.41 -17.00
CA PHE A 269 7.64 -6.92 -18.33
C PHE A 269 8.70 -6.05 -18.98
N ALA A 270 9.81 -6.63 -19.46
CA ALA A 270 10.83 -5.95 -20.24
C ALA A 270 11.22 -4.56 -19.66
N SER A 271 11.46 -4.49 -18.34
CA SER A 271 11.66 -3.21 -17.61
C SER A 271 12.91 -3.24 -16.75
N ASN A 272 13.44 -2.06 -16.43
CA ASN A 272 14.66 -1.92 -15.63
C ASN A 272 14.47 -0.95 -14.46
N ASN A 273 15.22 -1.17 -13.36
CA ASN A 273 15.22 -0.30 -12.20
C ASN A 273 13.80 -0.11 -11.64
N VAL A 274 13.14 -1.22 -11.24
CA VAL A 274 11.79 -1.20 -10.65
C VAL A 274 11.88 -1.57 -9.18
N LEU A 275 11.36 -0.72 -8.31
CA LEU A 275 11.28 -0.93 -6.87
C LEU A 275 9.83 -1.01 -6.41
N PHE A 276 9.48 -2.12 -5.77
CA PHE A 276 8.28 -2.27 -4.96
C PHE A 276 8.68 -2.26 -3.48
N ASP A 277 8.09 -1.37 -2.68
CA ASP A 277 8.42 -1.23 -1.26
C ASP A 277 7.15 -1.13 -0.41
N GLY A 278 6.96 -2.07 0.51
CA GLY A 278 5.82 -2.11 1.41
C GLY A 278 4.47 -2.33 0.71
N VAL A 279 4.44 -3.01 -0.44
CA VAL A 279 3.20 -3.30 -1.16
C VAL A 279 2.44 -4.46 -0.50
N PHE A 280 1.14 -4.48 -0.70
CA PHE A 280 0.28 -5.58 -0.30
C PHE A 280 -0.46 -6.10 -1.54
N CYS A 281 -0.36 -7.39 -1.78
CA CYS A 281 -1.06 -8.07 -2.86
C CYS A 281 -1.99 -9.13 -2.29
N ARG A 282 -3.28 -9.08 -2.69
CA ARG A 282 -4.20 -10.20 -2.60
C ARG A 282 -4.87 -10.38 -3.95
N ASN A 283 -4.39 -11.36 -4.69
CA ASN A 283 -4.71 -11.47 -6.10
C ASN A 283 -5.29 -12.84 -6.45
N SER A 284 -6.24 -12.83 -7.39
CA SER A 284 -6.87 -14.01 -7.96
C SER A 284 -6.03 -14.68 -9.06
N ASP A 285 -4.84 -14.12 -9.33
CA ASP A 285 -3.81 -14.69 -10.19
C ASP A 285 -2.45 -14.37 -9.55
N ASP A 286 -1.36 -14.27 -10.29
CA ASP A 286 -0.02 -14.03 -9.75
C ASP A 286 0.08 -12.68 -9.00
N CYS A 287 0.57 -12.67 -7.76
CA CYS A 287 0.77 -11.42 -7.03
C CYS A 287 1.85 -10.55 -7.66
N THR A 288 2.94 -11.17 -8.16
CA THR A 288 4.00 -10.49 -8.89
C THR A 288 4.62 -11.41 -9.93
N THR A 289 4.86 -10.86 -11.11
CA THR A 289 5.55 -11.56 -12.18
C THR A 289 6.74 -10.75 -12.69
N VAL A 290 7.79 -11.44 -13.13
CA VAL A 290 8.90 -10.82 -13.87
C VAL A 290 9.10 -11.62 -15.16
N TYR A 291 8.73 -11.02 -16.28
CA TYR A 291 8.83 -11.64 -17.60
C TYR A 291 9.70 -10.80 -18.54
N GLY A 292 10.33 -11.44 -19.51
CA GLY A 292 10.92 -10.79 -20.67
C GLY A 292 9.84 -10.25 -21.62
N THR A 293 9.99 -10.52 -22.91
CA THR A 293 9.01 -10.12 -23.94
C THR A 293 7.61 -10.67 -23.60
N ARG A 294 6.67 -9.74 -23.37
CA ARG A 294 5.26 -10.04 -23.08
C ARG A 294 4.37 -8.86 -23.44
N LEU A 295 3.16 -9.11 -23.94
CA LEU A 295 2.10 -8.11 -24.19
C LEU A 295 2.56 -6.90 -25.04
N GLY A 296 3.48 -7.12 -25.99
CA GLY A 296 4.02 -6.07 -26.84
C GLY A 296 5.21 -5.28 -26.26
N PHE A 297 5.65 -5.63 -25.05
CA PHE A 297 6.93 -5.16 -24.51
C PHE A 297 8.02 -6.16 -24.88
N GLU A 298 9.19 -5.70 -25.33
CA GLU A 298 10.27 -6.54 -25.80
C GLU A 298 11.56 -6.28 -25.01
N GLY A 299 12.25 -7.37 -24.63
CA GLY A 299 13.53 -7.33 -23.92
C GLY A 299 13.50 -8.08 -22.58
N GLY A 300 14.62 -8.03 -21.87
CA GLY A 300 14.78 -8.62 -20.54
C GLY A 300 14.36 -7.67 -19.41
N CYS A 301 14.62 -8.10 -18.17
CA CYS A 301 14.47 -7.27 -16.98
C CYS A 301 15.77 -7.22 -16.20
N ARG A 302 16.09 -6.06 -15.64
CA ARG A 302 17.28 -5.87 -14.79
C ARG A 302 16.98 -4.98 -13.59
N ASN A 303 17.58 -5.30 -12.44
CA ASN A 303 17.46 -4.54 -11.21
C ASN A 303 15.99 -4.35 -10.78
N ILE A 304 15.33 -5.47 -10.50
CA ILE A 304 13.96 -5.51 -10.00
C ILE A 304 14.02 -5.88 -8.53
N THR A 305 13.55 -5.01 -7.66
CA THR A 305 13.54 -5.24 -6.21
C THR A 305 12.12 -5.15 -5.68
N MET A 306 11.70 -6.16 -4.93
CA MET A 306 10.52 -6.12 -4.09
C MET A 306 10.93 -6.32 -2.64
N GLN A 307 10.52 -5.41 -1.77
CA GLN A 307 10.90 -5.48 -0.36
C GLN A 307 9.77 -5.11 0.60
N ASN A 308 9.85 -5.63 1.85
CA ASN A 308 8.93 -5.30 2.95
C ASN A 308 7.45 -5.51 2.57
N SER A 309 7.14 -6.55 1.83
CA SER A 309 5.85 -6.70 1.14
C SER A 309 5.15 -8.00 1.53
N THR A 310 3.81 -7.99 1.42
CA THR A 310 2.98 -9.17 1.66
C THR A 310 2.32 -9.61 0.36
N LEU A 311 2.44 -10.89 0.03
CA LEU A 311 1.93 -11.48 -1.19
C LEU A 311 0.98 -12.64 -0.85
N TRP A 312 -0.31 -12.46 -1.12
CA TRP A 312 -1.35 -13.45 -0.89
C TRP A 312 -2.01 -13.80 -2.21
N ALA A 313 -1.59 -14.88 -2.84
CA ALA A 313 -2.22 -15.40 -4.04
C ALA A 313 -3.39 -16.31 -3.65
N ASP A 314 -4.61 -15.91 -3.98
CA ASP A 314 -5.79 -16.73 -3.69
C ASP A 314 -5.86 -17.98 -4.61
N VAL A 315 -5.29 -17.91 -5.83
CA VAL A 315 -5.38 -18.97 -6.83
C VAL A 315 -4.04 -19.37 -7.42
N ALA A 316 -3.23 -18.41 -7.91
CA ALA A 316 -2.00 -18.72 -8.65
C ALA A 316 -0.75 -18.61 -7.77
N HIS A 317 0.21 -17.74 -8.12
CA HIS A 317 1.52 -17.72 -7.46
C HIS A 317 1.78 -16.40 -6.72
N PRO A 318 2.39 -16.43 -5.53
CA PRO A 318 2.89 -15.21 -4.90
C PRO A 318 3.99 -14.54 -5.73
N ILE A 319 4.89 -15.34 -6.30
CA ILE A 319 6.02 -14.90 -7.13
C ILE A 319 6.12 -15.80 -8.34
N PHE A 320 6.14 -15.24 -9.54
CA PHE A 320 6.31 -15.99 -10.76
C PHE A 320 7.33 -15.32 -11.70
N ILE A 321 8.43 -16.01 -11.99
CA ILE A 321 9.54 -15.49 -12.78
C ILE A 321 9.74 -16.36 -14.03
N GLY A 322 9.89 -15.73 -15.19
CA GLY A 322 10.10 -16.41 -16.46
C GLY A 322 8.79 -16.84 -17.12
N ILE A 323 8.76 -17.99 -17.82
CA ILE A 323 7.73 -18.58 -18.67
C ILE A 323 7.39 -17.78 -19.93
N HIS A 324 7.43 -16.45 -19.90
CA HIS A 324 7.25 -15.58 -21.05
C HIS A 324 8.55 -14.87 -21.42
N GLY A 325 8.85 -14.83 -22.72
CA GLY A 325 10.05 -14.24 -23.28
C GLY A 325 10.10 -14.50 -24.78
N ASN A 326 11.16 -14.05 -25.45
CA ASN A 326 11.39 -14.29 -26.87
C ASN A 326 12.22 -15.58 -27.07
N SER A 327 11.57 -16.67 -27.45
CA SER A 327 12.26 -17.94 -27.69
C SER A 327 13.26 -17.92 -28.87
N LYS A 328 13.16 -16.94 -29.77
CA LYS A 328 14.06 -16.78 -30.94
C LYS A 328 15.28 -15.91 -30.63
N ALA A 329 15.18 -15.06 -29.63
CA ALA A 329 16.25 -14.19 -29.15
C ALA A 329 16.22 -14.22 -27.60
N PRO A 330 16.93 -15.15 -26.94
CA PRO A 330 16.92 -15.30 -25.51
C PRO A 330 17.23 -14.00 -24.78
N GLU A 331 16.44 -13.69 -23.76
CA GLU A 331 16.51 -12.47 -22.96
C GLU A 331 17.01 -12.80 -21.56
N VAL A 332 17.56 -11.79 -20.89
CA VAL A 332 18.13 -11.96 -19.55
C VAL A 332 17.18 -11.34 -18.51
N LEU A 333 16.89 -12.09 -17.47
CA LEU A 333 16.25 -11.59 -16.25
C LEU A 333 17.32 -11.64 -15.17
N GLU A 334 17.82 -10.49 -14.72
CA GLU A 334 18.94 -10.43 -13.77
C GLU A 334 18.75 -9.37 -12.68
N ASP A 335 19.48 -9.52 -11.59
CA ASP A 335 19.41 -8.65 -10.41
C ASP A 335 17.98 -8.56 -9.85
N LEU A 336 17.35 -9.73 -9.66
CA LEU A 336 16.01 -9.84 -9.09
C LEU A 336 16.10 -10.08 -7.58
N ASN A 337 15.59 -9.15 -6.78
CA ASN A 337 15.72 -9.17 -5.34
C ASN A 337 14.34 -9.18 -4.67
N TYR A 338 14.09 -10.18 -3.83
CA TYR A 338 12.93 -10.28 -2.96
C TYR A 338 13.41 -10.31 -1.51
N ILE A 339 13.12 -9.23 -0.75
CA ILE A 339 13.72 -9.00 0.56
C ILE A 339 12.61 -8.73 1.57
N ASN A 340 12.57 -9.50 2.67
CA ASN A 340 11.56 -9.35 3.71
C ASN A 340 10.13 -9.44 3.12
N ILE A 341 9.80 -10.61 2.58
CA ILE A 341 8.50 -10.90 1.94
C ILE A 341 7.73 -11.88 2.81
N ASP A 342 6.50 -11.54 3.14
CA ASP A 342 5.52 -12.43 3.76
C ASP A 342 4.64 -13.04 2.67
N ILE A 343 4.40 -14.37 2.75
CA ILE A 343 3.56 -15.14 1.82
C ILE A 343 2.47 -15.88 2.59
#